data_a787f74d5e3140f118fe4e88fe833bdd
#
_entry.id   a787f74d5e3140f118fe4e88fe833bdd
#
_cell.length_a   1.000
_cell.length_b   1.000
_cell.length_c   1.000
_cell.angle_alpha   90.00
_cell.angle_beta   90.00
_cell.angle_gamma   90.00
#
_symmetry.space_group_name_H-M   'P 1'
#
loop_
_entity.id
_entity.type
_entity.pdbx_description
1 polymer ?
#
loop_
_entity_poly.entity_id
_entity_poly.type
_entity_poly.pdbx_seq_one_letter_code
_entity_poly.pdbx_strand_id
1 'polypeptide(L)'
;RNRVIQLGEHPERVWNVGAIGIDHTLKLNLMNRSTIYKELEIQNDKPYFLITHHPETNGDYKGVNSLLEALDSFKDKYNLIFTKSNADNGGREINERIQQYVAEQNDTKLFDSLGQIRYLSAVKEATLVIGNSSSGLIEVPYLQTPTINCGNRQKGRERPASVIDCEMTVESITDAIHYALNNEMVYEKIFGDGHTAHKIFNQLKEIPNYKIQKEFYDL
;
A
#
# COMPACT_ATOMS: atom_id res chain seq x y z
N ARG A 1 -17.99 8.12 4.50
CA ARG A 1 -19.05 8.89 5.15
C ARG A 1 -20.27 8.01 5.46
N ASN A 2 -20.91 7.41 4.48
CA ASN A 2 -22.18 6.68 4.65
C ASN A 2 -22.08 5.54 5.67
N ARG A 3 -21.00 4.74 5.67
CA ARG A 3 -20.79 3.66 6.66
C ARG A 3 -20.71 4.19 8.10
N VAL A 4 -20.13 5.38 8.31
CA VAL A 4 -20.06 6.02 9.64
C VAL A 4 -21.44 6.45 10.11
N ILE A 5 -22.27 6.99 9.19
CA ILE A 5 -23.67 7.35 9.50
C ILE A 5 -24.48 6.08 9.85
N GLN A 6 -24.30 4.97 9.11
CA GLN A 6 -24.93 3.68 9.42
C GLN A 6 -24.57 3.14 10.81
N LEU A 7 -23.42 3.55 11.37
CA LEU A 7 -22.99 3.21 12.72
C LEU A 7 -23.57 4.14 13.80
N GLY A 8 -24.55 4.99 13.45
CA GLY A 8 -25.30 5.83 14.39
C GLY A 8 -24.72 7.25 14.58
N GLU A 9 -23.87 7.70 13.68
CA GLU A 9 -23.41 9.09 13.71
C GLU A 9 -24.38 10.01 12.93
N HIS A 10 -24.72 11.16 13.51
CA HIS A 10 -25.60 12.13 12.88
C HIS A 10 -25.00 12.66 11.56
N PRO A 11 -25.74 12.67 10.44
CA PRO A 11 -25.21 13.03 9.10
C PRO A 11 -24.54 14.42 9.05
N GLU A 12 -25.03 15.38 9.81
CA GLU A 12 -24.47 16.73 9.88
C GLU A 12 -23.13 16.81 10.62
N ARG A 13 -22.72 15.72 11.31
CA ARG A 13 -21.46 15.63 12.06
C ARG A 13 -20.42 14.73 11.38
N VAL A 14 -20.71 14.27 10.18
CA VAL A 14 -19.83 13.37 9.41
C VAL A 14 -19.45 14.03 8.10
N TRP A 15 -18.21 14.47 8.00
CA TRP A 15 -17.65 15.10 6.80
C TRP A 15 -16.67 14.15 6.11
N ASN A 16 -16.69 14.12 4.78
CA ASN A 16 -15.65 13.48 3.99
C ASN A 16 -14.64 14.56 3.58
N VAL A 17 -13.51 14.61 4.24
CA VAL A 17 -12.46 15.62 4.04
C VAL A 17 -11.24 15.05 3.31
N GLY A 18 -11.20 13.75 3.06
CA GLY A 18 -10.06 13.04 2.49
C GLY A 18 -9.16 12.39 3.55
N ALA A 19 -8.11 11.73 3.12
CA ALA A 19 -7.13 11.06 3.96
C ALA A 19 -5.95 12.00 4.28
N ILE A 20 -5.70 12.26 5.57
CA ILE A 20 -4.65 13.20 6.00
C ILE A 20 -3.24 12.75 5.59
N GLY A 21 -3.01 11.44 5.43
CA GLY A 21 -1.75 10.90 4.94
C GLY A 21 -1.39 11.38 3.54
N ILE A 22 -2.41 11.67 2.71
CA ILE A 22 -2.20 12.18 1.34
C ILE A 22 -1.64 13.60 1.34
N ASP A 23 -2.09 14.46 2.27
CA ASP A 23 -1.53 15.81 2.43
C ASP A 23 -0.02 15.75 2.64
N HIS A 24 0.40 14.78 3.45
CA HIS A 24 1.82 14.59 3.74
C HIS A 24 2.56 13.99 2.53
N THR A 25 2.04 12.92 1.93
CA THR A 25 2.63 12.26 0.77
C THR A 25 2.91 13.24 -0.37
N LEU A 26 1.99 14.16 -0.66
CA LEU A 26 2.11 15.12 -1.74
C LEU A 26 3.08 16.29 -1.45
N LYS A 27 3.42 16.53 -0.18
CA LYS A 27 4.31 17.64 0.24
C LYS A 27 5.75 17.20 0.50
N LEU A 28 6.02 15.88 0.55
CA LEU A 28 7.34 15.37 0.82
C LEU A 28 8.30 15.62 -0.36
N ASN A 29 9.51 16.05 -0.03
CA ASN A 29 10.62 16.03 -0.97
C ASN A 29 11.17 14.61 -1.09
N LEU A 30 10.69 13.88 -2.10
CA LEU A 30 11.10 12.53 -2.36
C LEU A 30 12.50 12.48 -2.99
N MET A 31 13.23 11.41 -2.70
CA MET A 31 14.54 11.14 -3.29
C MET A 31 14.41 10.90 -4.79
N ASN A 32 15.42 11.27 -5.55
CA ASN A 32 15.51 10.92 -6.96
C ASN A 32 15.95 9.45 -7.14
N ARG A 33 15.84 8.95 -8.38
CA ARG A 33 16.16 7.55 -8.73
C ARG A 33 17.56 7.13 -8.26
N SER A 34 18.60 7.93 -8.54
CA SER A 34 19.98 7.56 -8.19
C SER A 34 20.19 7.44 -6.68
N THR A 35 19.57 8.33 -5.91
CA THR A 35 19.63 8.31 -4.46
C THR A 35 18.90 7.09 -3.89
N ILE A 36 17.66 6.83 -4.35
CA ILE A 36 16.89 5.70 -3.81
C ILE A 36 17.49 4.36 -4.20
N TYR A 37 18.07 4.20 -5.40
CA TYR A 37 18.77 2.97 -5.78
C TYR A 37 19.95 2.68 -4.85
N LYS A 38 20.70 3.71 -4.48
CA LYS A 38 21.80 3.59 -3.48
C LYS A 38 21.25 3.19 -2.10
N GLU A 39 20.18 3.83 -1.65
CA GLU A 39 19.54 3.55 -0.36
C GLU A 39 18.92 2.15 -0.28
N LEU A 40 18.49 1.60 -1.43
CA LEU A 40 18.00 0.23 -1.56
C LEU A 40 19.11 -0.78 -1.87
N GLU A 41 20.38 -0.34 -1.88
CA GLU A 41 21.56 -1.18 -2.18
C GLU A 41 21.45 -1.89 -3.54
N ILE A 42 20.79 -1.30 -4.51
CA ILE A 42 20.68 -1.80 -5.89
C ILE A 42 21.96 -1.44 -6.61
N GLN A 43 22.69 -2.47 -7.10
CA GLN A 43 24.00 -2.30 -7.75
C GLN A 43 23.96 -2.41 -9.28
N ASN A 44 22.80 -2.65 -9.84
CA ASN A 44 22.57 -2.80 -11.28
C ASN A 44 21.51 -1.81 -11.77
N ASP A 45 21.35 -1.69 -13.08
CA ASP A 45 20.36 -0.76 -13.68
C ASP A 45 18.97 -1.40 -13.86
N LYS A 46 18.76 -2.64 -13.38
CA LYS A 46 17.46 -3.30 -13.49
C LYS A 46 16.40 -2.51 -12.71
N PRO A 47 15.18 -2.38 -13.24
CA PRO A 47 14.05 -1.88 -12.47
C PRO A 47 13.72 -2.83 -11.32
N TYR A 48 12.83 -2.41 -10.41
CA TYR A 48 12.48 -3.22 -9.25
C TYR A 48 11.00 -3.25 -8.96
N PHE A 49 10.58 -4.32 -8.28
CA PHE A 49 9.31 -4.42 -7.58
C PHE A 49 9.53 -4.14 -6.10
N LEU A 50 8.62 -3.38 -5.49
CA LEU A 50 8.60 -3.15 -4.05
C LEU A 50 7.52 -4.02 -3.43
N ILE A 51 7.92 -4.94 -2.53
CA ILE A 51 7.05 -5.99 -2.00
C ILE A 51 6.84 -5.81 -0.50
N THR A 52 5.55 -5.79 -0.07
CA THR A 52 5.19 -5.75 1.36
C THR A 52 3.99 -6.65 1.61
N HIS A 53 4.19 -7.76 2.28
CA HIS A 53 3.12 -8.71 2.59
C HIS A 53 2.94 -8.87 4.10
N HIS A 54 1.70 -8.71 4.56
CA HIS A 54 1.31 -8.82 5.98
C HIS A 54 0.41 -10.04 6.18
N PRO A 55 0.36 -10.62 7.39
CA PRO A 55 -0.59 -11.68 7.68
C PRO A 55 -2.03 -11.19 7.56
N GLU A 56 -2.91 -12.04 7.11
CA GLU A 56 -4.34 -11.81 7.17
C GLU A 56 -4.89 -12.25 8.54
N THR A 57 -5.81 -11.48 9.12
CA THR A 57 -6.32 -11.68 10.49
C THR A 57 -6.92 -13.09 10.72
N ASN A 58 -7.50 -13.67 9.67
CA ASN A 58 -8.07 -15.03 9.67
C ASN A 58 -7.42 -15.92 8.60
N GLY A 59 -6.29 -15.48 8.06
CA GLY A 59 -5.62 -16.11 6.92
C GLY A 59 -4.46 -17.00 7.34
N ASP A 60 -4.14 -17.92 6.46
CA ASP A 60 -2.96 -18.75 6.54
C ASP A 60 -1.73 -17.95 6.04
N TYR A 61 -0.67 -17.90 6.84
CA TYR A 61 0.62 -17.34 6.41
C TYR A 61 1.25 -18.09 5.20
N LYS A 62 0.72 -19.27 4.84
CA LYS A 62 1.18 -20.06 3.69
C LYS A 62 1.06 -19.35 2.34
N GLY A 63 0.18 -18.38 2.22
CA GLY A 63 0.03 -17.59 0.99
C GLY A 63 1.31 -16.88 0.55
N VAL A 64 2.23 -16.57 1.49
CA VAL A 64 3.54 -15.98 1.13
C VAL A 64 4.35 -16.87 0.19
N ASN A 65 4.23 -18.21 0.28
CA ASN A 65 4.94 -19.12 -0.61
C ASN A 65 4.50 -18.95 -2.07
N SER A 66 3.19 -18.82 -2.33
CA SER A 66 2.67 -18.57 -3.67
C SER A 66 3.16 -17.21 -4.23
N LEU A 67 3.26 -16.19 -3.36
CA LEU A 67 3.83 -14.90 -3.75
C LEU A 67 5.31 -15.05 -4.16
N LEU A 68 6.13 -15.70 -3.36
CA LEU A 68 7.56 -15.90 -3.64
C LEU A 68 7.77 -16.72 -4.92
N GLU A 69 7.01 -17.78 -5.10
CA GLU A 69 7.03 -18.62 -6.31
C GLU A 69 6.63 -17.84 -7.57
N ALA A 70 5.59 -17.01 -7.50
CA ALA A 70 5.19 -16.15 -8.62
C ALA A 70 6.31 -15.15 -8.99
N LEU A 71 6.99 -14.58 -8.00
CA LEU A 71 8.08 -13.62 -8.21
C LEU A 71 9.32 -14.25 -8.88
N ASP A 72 9.53 -15.57 -8.76
CA ASP A 72 10.63 -16.27 -9.42
C ASP A 72 10.64 -16.09 -10.94
N SER A 73 9.48 -15.92 -11.56
CA SER A 73 9.35 -15.68 -12.99
C SER A 73 9.87 -14.30 -13.44
N PHE A 74 10.12 -13.39 -12.51
CA PHE A 74 10.48 -11.99 -12.80
C PHE A 74 11.89 -11.61 -12.33
N LYS A 75 12.55 -12.40 -11.49
CA LYS A 75 13.84 -12.06 -10.82
C LYS A 75 15.00 -11.80 -11.80
N ASP A 76 14.97 -12.36 -12.99
CA ASP A 76 16.01 -12.12 -14.00
C ASP A 76 15.93 -10.71 -14.60
N LYS A 77 14.75 -10.10 -14.62
CA LYS A 77 14.48 -8.78 -15.22
C LYS A 77 14.32 -7.67 -14.19
N TYR A 78 13.96 -8.00 -12.95
CA TYR A 78 13.65 -7.03 -11.89
C TYR A 78 14.40 -7.38 -10.61
N ASN A 79 14.84 -6.34 -9.90
CA ASN A 79 15.24 -6.50 -8.50
C ASN A 79 13.98 -6.68 -7.65
N LEU A 80 14.06 -7.50 -6.61
CA LEU A 80 12.94 -7.72 -5.68
C LEU A 80 13.29 -7.11 -4.32
N ILE A 81 12.60 -6.02 -3.98
CA ILE A 81 12.86 -5.25 -2.75
C ILE A 81 11.72 -5.51 -1.78
N PHE A 82 12.03 -6.21 -0.70
CA PHE A 82 11.06 -6.55 0.33
C PHE A 82 11.16 -5.60 1.53
N THR A 83 10.02 -5.30 2.14
CA THR A 83 9.94 -4.78 3.50
C THR A 83 9.30 -5.82 4.40
N LYS A 84 9.75 -5.92 5.66
CA LYS A 84 9.18 -6.87 6.61
C LYS A 84 7.71 -6.63 6.87
N SER A 85 7.02 -7.71 7.16
CA SER A 85 5.66 -7.70 7.69
C SER A 85 5.62 -7.00 9.04
N ASN A 86 4.44 -6.46 9.39
CA ASN A 86 4.18 -5.94 10.73
C ASN A 86 4.22 -7.07 11.80
N ALA A 87 4.11 -6.67 13.07
CA ALA A 87 4.18 -7.58 14.22
C ALA A 87 2.86 -8.32 14.52
N ASP A 88 1.89 -8.32 13.58
CA ASP A 88 0.65 -9.08 13.74
C ASP A 88 0.93 -10.59 13.78
N ASN A 89 -0.02 -11.35 14.31
CA ASN A 89 0.08 -12.80 14.41
C ASN A 89 0.35 -13.42 13.02
N GLY A 90 1.40 -14.26 12.90
CA GLY A 90 1.89 -14.80 11.62
C GLY A 90 2.92 -13.92 10.89
N GLY A 91 3.17 -12.70 11.36
CA GLY A 91 4.15 -11.80 10.73
C GLY A 91 5.59 -12.29 10.87
N ARG A 92 5.90 -13.00 11.95
CA ARG A 92 7.21 -13.60 12.18
C ARG A 92 7.51 -14.69 11.15
N GLU A 93 6.59 -15.60 10.94
CA GLU A 93 6.70 -16.71 10.00
C GLU A 93 6.83 -16.21 8.55
N ILE A 94 6.08 -15.17 8.17
CA ILE A 94 6.22 -14.51 6.89
C ILE A 94 7.62 -13.93 6.72
N ASN A 95 8.13 -13.21 7.74
CA ASN A 95 9.45 -12.61 7.69
C ASN A 95 10.56 -13.65 7.60
N GLU A 96 10.45 -14.78 8.32
CA GLU A 96 11.41 -15.88 8.26
C GLU A 96 11.43 -16.51 6.84
N ARG A 97 10.26 -16.69 6.21
CA ARG A 97 10.18 -17.21 4.83
C ARG A 97 10.77 -16.25 3.80
N ILE A 98 10.46 -14.96 3.90
CA ILE A 98 11.05 -13.94 3.01
C ILE A 98 12.56 -13.87 3.22
N GLN A 99 13.05 -13.93 4.46
CA GLN A 99 14.48 -13.91 4.77
C GLN A 99 15.22 -15.10 4.16
N GLN A 100 14.65 -16.30 4.24
CA GLN A 100 15.21 -17.50 3.59
C GLN A 100 15.27 -17.32 2.07
N TYR A 101 14.17 -16.87 1.45
CA TYR A 101 14.11 -16.63 0.02
C TYR A 101 15.18 -15.62 -0.44
N VAL A 102 15.31 -14.48 0.26
CA VAL A 102 16.29 -13.44 -0.07
C VAL A 102 17.73 -13.94 0.07
N ALA A 103 18.02 -14.81 1.05
CA ALA A 103 19.35 -15.38 1.25
C ALA A 103 19.80 -16.31 0.09
N GLU A 104 18.83 -16.89 -0.65
CA GLU A 104 19.08 -17.81 -1.75
C GLU A 104 19.11 -17.15 -3.13
N GLN A 105 18.78 -15.85 -3.21
CA GLN A 105 18.62 -15.13 -4.48
C GLN A 105 19.61 -13.98 -4.61
N ASN A 106 20.06 -13.74 -5.83
CA ASN A 106 20.74 -12.51 -6.23
C ASN A 106 19.70 -11.40 -6.48
N ASP A 107 20.12 -10.14 -6.48
CA ASP A 107 19.27 -8.99 -6.82
C ASP A 107 17.98 -8.88 -5.99
N THR A 108 18.00 -9.44 -4.78
CA THR A 108 16.93 -9.33 -3.80
C THR A 108 17.42 -8.68 -2.51
N LYS A 109 16.56 -7.88 -1.86
CA LYS A 109 16.86 -7.22 -0.59
C LYS A 109 15.66 -7.28 0.34
N LEU A 110 15.94 -7.38 1.64
CA LEU A 110 14.94 -7.30 2.70
C LEU A 110 15.32 -6.21 3.69
N PHE A 111 14.42 -5.25 3.88
CA PHE A 111 14.55 -4.18 4.86
C PHE A 111 13.56 -4.38 6.01
N ASP A 112 14.00 -4.13 7.23
CA ASP A 112 13.12 -4.14 8.41
C ASP A 112 12.03 -3.08 8.28
N SER A 113 12.44 -1.88 7.89
CA SER A 113 11.60 -0.75 7.55
C SER A 113 12.39 0.25 6.71
N LEU A 114 11.75 0.86 5.76
CA LEU A 114 12.35 1.96 5.00
C LEU A 114 12.08 3.34 5.64
N GLY A 115 11.19 3.40 6.65
CA GLY A 115 10.67 4.67 7.10
C GLY A 115 9.89 5.39 6.01
N GLN A 116 9.32 6.55 6.28
CA GLN A 116 8.34 7.15 5.38
C GLN A 116 8.97 7.71 4.08
N ILE A 117 10.02 8.53 4.19
CA ILE A 117 10.60 9.21 3.01
C ILE A 117 11.22 8.19 2.06
N ARG A 118 12.02 7.23 2.57
CA ARG A 118 12.62 6.19 1.73
C ARG A 118 11.56 5.29 1.10
N TYR A 119 10.54 4.89 1.89
CA TYR A 119 9.45 4.07 1.37
C TYR A 119 8.70 4.75 0.22
N LEU A 120 8.24 5.99 0.41
CA LEU A 120 7.50 6.69 -0.65
C LEU A 120 8.39 7.04 -1.85
N SER A 121 9.69 7.29 -1.63
CA SER A 121 10.65 7.43 -2.73
C SER A 121 10.85 6.12 -3.48
N ALA A 122 10.92 5.00 -2.76
CA ALA A 122 11.00 3.68 -3.36
C ALA A 122 9.71 3.33 -4.13
N VAL A 123 8.54 3.67 -3.60
CA VAL A 123 7.26 3.53 -4.31
C VAL A 123 7.27 4.28 -5.63
N LYS A 124 7.68 5.55 -5.62
CA LYS A 124 7.67 6.41 -6.81
C LYS A 124 8.54 5.88 -7.95
N GLU A 125 9.64 5.24 -7.63
CA GLU A 125 10.62 4.74 -8.61
C GLU A 125 10.45 3.23 -8.90
N ALA A 126 9.55 2.54 -8.19
CA ALA A 126 9.24 1.15 -8.42
C ALA A 126 8.46 0.95 -9.73
N THR A 127 8.68 -0.18 -10.40
CA THR A 127 7.84 -0.59 -11.52
C THR A 127 6.45 -1.01 -11.05
N LEU A 128 6.40 -1.76 -9.96
CA LEU A 128 5.17 -2.24 -9.31
C LEU A 128 5.35 -2.23 -7.79
N VAL A 129 4.25 -2.01 -7.07
CA VAL A 129 4.12 -2.34 -5.65
C VAL A 129 3.28 -3.61 -5.54
N ILE A 130 3.76 -4.61 -4.82
CA ILE A 130 3.12 -5.93 -4.72
C ILE A 130 2.91 -6.30 -3.26
N GLY A 131 1.74 -6.82 -2.92
CA GLY A 131 1.42 -7.30 -1.58
C GLY A 131 0.04 -6.89 -1.11
N ASN A 132 -0.15 -6.75 0.20
CA ASN A 132 -1.46 -6.48 0.78
C ASN A 132 -1.44 -5.32 1.80
N SER A 133 -0.49 -4.42 1.68
CA SER A 133 -0.43 -3.21 2.51
C SER A 133 -1.52 -2.21 2.11
N SER A 134 -2.11 -1.52 3.09
CA SER A 134 -3.06 -0.43 2.81
C SER A 134 -2.45 0.75 2.06
N SER A 135 -1.14 0.94 2.17
CA SER A 135 -0.40 1.94 1.40
C SER A 135 -0.58 1.73 -0.11
N GLY A 136 -0.63 0.47 -0.57
CA GLY A 136 -0.89 0.11 -1.96
C GLY A 136 -2.18 0.68 -2.53
N LEU A 137 -3.20 0.85 -1.66
CA LEU A 137 -4.50 1.42 -2.06
C LEU A 137 -4.53 2.94 -1.90
N ILE A 138 -3.85 3.49 -0.88
CA ILE A 138 -4.02 4.88 -0.44
C ILE A 138 -2.93 5.78 -0.99
N GLU A 139 -1.65 5.54 -0.67
CA GLU A 139 -0.54 6.43 -1.03
C GLU A 139 0.03 6.13 -2.43
N VAL A 140 0.20 4.85 -2.76
CA VAL A 140 0.86 4.39 -3.99
C VAL A 140 0.22 4.98 -5.27
N PRO A 141 -1.13 5.03 -5.41
CA PRO A 141 -1.77 5.62 -6.58
C PRO A 141 -1.43 7.11 -6.79
N TYR A 142 -1.16 7.86 -5.72
CA TYR A 142 -0.78 9.27 -5.81
C TYR A 142 0.65 9.48 -6.32
N LEU A 143 1.47 8.43 -6.26
CA LEU A 143 2.83 8.39 -6.79
C LEU A 143 2.90 7.77 -8.19
N GLN A 144 1.73 7.46 -8.78
CA GLN A 144 1.59 6.92 -10.12
C GLN A 144 2.32 5.57 -10.33
N THR A 145 2.28 4.72 -9.32
CA THR A 145 2.83 3.37 -9.37
C THR A 145 1.68 2.36 -9.29
N PRO A 146 1.62 1.34 -10.17
CA PRO A 146 0.59 0.31 -10.09
C PRO A 146 0.78 -0.57 -8.86
N THR A 147 -0.34 -1.05 -8.32
CA THR A 147 -0.34 -1.97 -7.17
C THR A 147 -0.98 -3.31 -7.54
N ILE A 148 -0.30 -4.41 -7.20
CA ILE A 148 -0.89 -5.75 -7.17
C ILE A 148 -1.30 -6.03 -5.72
N ASN A 149 -2.60 -6.04 -5.47
CA ASN A 149 -3.17 -6.28 -4.14
C ASN A 149 -3.48 -7.77 -3.97
N CYS A 150 -2.61 -8.48 -3.26
CA CYS A 150 -2.66 -9.92 -3.11
C CYS A 150 -3.56 -10.34 -1.93
N GLY A 151 -4.56 -11.17 -2.19
CA GLY A 151 -5.44 -11.75 -1.17
C GLY A 151 -6.52 -10.80 -0.66
N ASN A 152 -7.08 -11.13 0.51
CA ASN A 152 -8.32 -10.54 1.00
C ASN A 152 -8.15 -9.49 2.10
N ARG A 153 -6.91 -9.17 2.54
CA ARG A 153 -6.66 -8.25 3.66
C ARG A 153 -7.31 -6.88 3.45
N GLN A 154 -7.38 -6.41 2.21
CA GLN A 154 -7.95 -5.10 1.85
C GLN A 154 -9.39 -5.19 1.31
N LYS A 155 -10.04 -6.36 1.39
CA LYS A 155 -11.40 -6.57 0.89
C LYS A 155 -12.39 -5.57 1.49
N GLY A 156 -13.25 -5.00 0.64
CA GLY A 156 -14.27 -4.04 1.04
C GLY A 156 -13.79 -2.58 1.20
N ARG A 157 -12.51 -2.30 1.01
CA ARG A 157 -11.99 -0.94 0.90
C ARG A 157 -12.18 -0.39 -0.51
N GLU A 158 -12.44 0.90 -0.61
CA GLU A 158 -12.39 1.62 -1.89
C GLU A 158 -10.97 1.60 -2.44
N ARG A 159 -10.83 1.52 -3.76
CA ARG A 159 -9.54 1.49 -4.44
C ARG A 159 -9.63 2.10 -5.83
N PRO A 160 -8.59 2.79 -6.31
CA PRO A 160 -8.53 3.28 -7.68
C PRO A 160 -8.24 2.16 -8.69
N ALA A 161 -8.45 2.43 -9.97
CA ALA A 161 -8.26 1.46 -11.06
C ALA A 161 -6.80 0.98 -11.21
N SER A 162 -5.82 1.74 -10.69
CA SER A 162 -4.41 1.34 -10.65
C SER A 162 -4.08 0.24 -9.64
N VAL A 163 -5.07 -0.24 -8.87
CA VAL A 163 -4.93 -1.33 -7.91
C VAL A 163 -5.60 -2.57 -8.49
N ILE A 164 -4.81 -3.59 -8.81
CA ILE A 164 -5.25 -4.86 -9.37
C ILE A 164 -5.34 -5.88 -8.24
N ASP A 165 -6.54 -6.40 -7.99
CA ASP A 165 -6.72 -7.49 -7.03
C ASP A 165 -6.36 -8.83 -7.63
N CYS A 166 -5.72 -9.68 -6.86
CA CYS A 166 -5.46 -11.06 -7.22
C CYS A 166 -5.63 -12.01 -6.02
N GLU A 167 -5.94 -13.25 -6.29
CA GLU A 167 -5.94 -14.30 -5.27
C GLU A 167 -4.51 -14.70 -4.91
N MET A 168 -4.33 -15.32 -3.72
CA MET A 168 -3.02 -15.79 -3.25
C MET A 168 -2.63 -17.12 -3.90
N THR A 169 -2.66 -17.17 -5.23
CA THR A 169 -2.17 -18.29 -6.05
C THR A 169 -1.08 -17.81 -7.00
N VAL A 170 -0.15 -18.69 -7.35
CA VAL A 170 0.96 -18.38 -8.27
C VAL A 170 0.44 -17.82 -9.59
N GLU A 171 -0.56 -18.49 -10.18
CA GLU A 171 -1.16 -18.12 -11.45
C GLU A 171 -1.79 -16.71 -11.38
N SER A 172 -2.66 -16.46 -10.39
CA SER A 172 -3.37 -15.19 -10.28
C SER A 172 -2.42 -14.00 -10.03
N ILE A 173 -1.36 -14.19 -9.22
CA ILE A 173 -0.35 -13.17 -8.97
C ILE A 173 0.46 -12.90 -10.24
N THR A 174 0.89 -13.95 -10.94
CA THR A 174 1.66 -13.84 -12.19
C THR A 174 0.87 -13.10 -13.27
N ASP A 175 -0.40 -13.47 -13.46
CA ASP A 175 -1.30 -12.82 -14.41
C ASP A 175 -1.52 -11.35 -14.10
N ALA A 176 -1.72 -11.01 -12.81
CA ALA A 176 -1.89 -9.63 -12.37
C ALA A 176 -0.61 -8.79 -12.62
N ILE A 177 0.58 -9.35 -12.39
CA ILE A 177 1.85 -8.70 -12.70
C ILE A 177 1.97 -8.48 -14.21
N HIS A 178 1.72 -9.50 -15.03
CA HIS A 178 1.75 -9.36 -16.49
C HIS A 178 0.75 -8.33 -16.99
N TYR A 179 -0.46 -8.31 -16.44
CA TYR A 179 -1.45 -7.31 -16.79
C TYR A 179 -0.93 -5.89 -16.51
N ALA A 180 -0.39 -5.64 -15.31
CA ALA A 180 0.12 -4.32 -14.93
C ALA A 180 1.33 -3.88 -15.78
N LEU A 181 2.18 -4.82 -16.20
CA LEU A 181 3.35 -4.53 -17.03
C LEU A 181 3.01 -4.21 -18.49
N ASN A 182 1.87 -4.68 -18.99
CA ASN A 182 1.48 -4.57 -20.40
C ASN A 182 0.34 -3.57 -20.67
N ASN A 183 -0.24 -2.96 -19.63
CA ASN A 183 -1.35 -2.04 -19.77
C ASN A 183 -1.08 -0.70 -19.07
N GLU A 184 -1.62 0.37 -19.64
CA GLU A 184 -1.61 1.67 -18.99
C GLU A 184 -2.60 1.69 -17.82
N MET A 185 -2.17 2.26 -16.68
CA MET A 185 -2.98 2.34 -15.47
C MET A 185 -3.59 3.75 -15.31
N VAL A 186 -4.83 3.79 -14.82
CA VAL A 186 -5.51 5.04 -14.47
C VAL A 186 -5.36 5.31 -12.98
N TYR A 187 -4.78 6.44 -12.62
CA TYR A 187 -4.48 6.83 -11.24
C TYR A 187 -5.48 7.85 -10.73
N GLU A 188 -6.56 7.35 -10.12
CA GLU A 188 -7.62 8.18 -9.55
C GLU A 188 -7.25 8.65 -8.14
N LYS A 189 -7.52 9.91 -7.83
CA LYS A 189 -7.26 10.53 -6.52
C LYS A 189 -8.49 10.44 -5.60
N ILE A 190 -8.96 9.22 -5.32
CA ILE A 190 -10.21 9.00 -4.58
C ILE A 190 -10.14 9.32 -3.07
N PHE A 191 -8.94 9.40 -2.50
CA PHE A 191 -8.72 9.65 -1.08
C PHE A 191 -8.42 11.11 -0.73
N GLY A 192 -8.66 12.05 -1.63
CA GLY A 192 -8.50 13.49 -1.39
C GLY A 192 -7.49 14.16 -2.32
N ASP A 193 -7.32 15.44 -2.13
CA ASP A 193 -6.57 16.34 -3.00
C ASP A 193 -5.31 16.96 -2.36
N GLY A 194 -4.93 16.50 -1.15
CA GLY A 194 -3.80 17.03 -0.40
C GLY A 194 -4.12 18.27 0.46
N HIS A 195 -5.39 18.59 0.65
CA HIS A 195 -5.86 19.71 1.48
C HIS A 195 -6.73 19.26 2.66
N THR A 196 -6.61 18.02 3.09
CA THR A 196 -7.43 17.43 4.16
C THR A 196 -7.29 18.18 5.47
N ALA A 197 -6.08 18.52 5.89
CA ALA A 197 -5.84 19.28 7.14
C ALA A 197 -6.53 20.64 7.11
N HIS A 198 -6.50 21.33 5.97
CA HIS A 198 -7.18 22.62 5.80
C HIS A 198 -8.71 22.47 5.87
N LYS A 199 -9.26 21.43 5.23
CA LYS A 199 -10.70 21.13 5.30
C LYS A 199 -11.14 20.81 6.71
N ILE A 200 -10.36 20.01 7.47
CA ILE A 200 -10.62 19.75 8.89
C ILE A 200 -10.62 21.03 9.71
N PHE A 201 -9.60 21.87 9.54
CA PHE A 201 -9.49 23.13 10.24
C PHE A 201 -10.69 24.07 10.00
N ASN A 202 -11.14 24.18 8.76
CA ASN A 202 -12.31 24.99 8.41
C ASN A 202 -13.58 24.44 9.07
N GLN A 203 -13.80 23.11 9.04
CA GLN A 203 -14.94 22.48 9.70
C GLN A 203 -14.94 22.75 11.21
N LEU A 204 -13.77 22.64 11.87
CA LEU A 204 -13.66 22.90 13.30
C LEU A 204 -13.98 24.36 13.68
N LYS A 205 -13.68 25.31 12.79
CA LYS A 205 -14.04 26.72 13.00
C LYS A 205 -15.54 26.99 12.93
N GLU A 206 -16.25 26.22 12.13
CA GLU A 206 -17.69 26.39 11.89
C GLU A 206 -18.55 25.69 12.93
N ILE A 207 -17.96 24.88 13.83
CA ILE A 207 -18.68 24.22 14.92
C ILE A 207 -18.76 25.18 16.13
N PRO A 208 -19.89 25.91 16.35
CA PRO A 208 -19.95 26.96 17.37
C PRO A 208 -20.00 26.40 18.79
N ASN A 209 -20.72 25.32 19.02
CA ASN A 209 -20.82 24.61 20.28
C ASN A 209 -21.24 23.17 20.02
N TYR A 210 -20.50 22.20 20.51
CA TYR A 210 -20.90 20.79 20.42
C TYR A 210 -21.15 20.23 21.84
N LYS A 211 -22.19 19.42 21.93
CA LYS A 211 -22.42 18.61 23.12
C LYS A 211 -21.40 17.49 23.16
N ILE A 212 -20.71 17.31 24.29
CA ILE A 212 -19.76 16.19 24.48
C ILE A 212 -20.50 14.85 24.46
N GLN A 213 -21.74 14.84 24.98
CA GLN A 213 -22.58 13.66 25.03
C GLN A 213 -23.27 13.48 23.68
N LYS A 214 -23.05 12.34 23.05
CA LYS A 214 -23.67 11.96 21.78
C LYS A 214 -24.89 11.07 22.03
N GLU A 215 -25.89 11.23 21.19
CA GLU A 215 -27.03 10.32 21.05
C GLU A 215 -26.82 9.50 19.77
N PHE A 216 -27.28 8.25 19.78
CA PHE A 216 -27.28 7.40 18.60
C PHE A 216 -28.29 7.97 17.61
N TYR A 217 -27.90 8.05 16.34
CA TYR A 217 -28.77 8.50 15.26
C TYR A 217 -29.41 7.29 14.58
N ASP A 218 -30.72 7.15 14.70
CA ASP A 218 -31.49 6.13 14.01
C ASP A 218 -31.76 6.57 12.57
N LEU A 219 -31.57 5.64 11.61
CA LEU A 219 -31.78 5.86 10.18
C LEU A 219 -33.26 5.71 9.80
#